data_06a63ae3e953ba11a02bd2d5d7d6e651
#
_entry.id   06a63ae3e953ba11a02bd2d5d7d6e651
#
_cell.length_a   1.000
_cell.length_b   1.000
_cell.length_c   1.000
_cell.angle_alpha   90.00
_cell.angle_beta   90.00
_cell.angle_gamma   90.00
#
_symmetry.space_group_name_H-M   'P 1'
#
loop_
_entity.id
_entity.type
_entity.pdbx_description
1 polymer ?
#
loop_
_entity_poly.entity_id
_entity_poly.type
_entity_poly.pdbx_seq_one_letter_code
_entity_poly.pdbx_strand_id
1 'polypeptide(L)'
;MKKVILSILCLCLTMYIFPQIDQQQATILNVAVPVRVLDGERFIDNVSIDDFELYENGILQKIDALYLIKDVNTARKEAARQFDPLLNRTFYFLFQLTDWDPNIEDAVEHFFNDVFLPGDSLVIMTPERTFRLSPQAFAAKPKEATSKELVKILRKDIQLGSTRYKTTMRNLRRLIGEIKSVSGVSTQVSSPDQVDTGFSDSSMSLELLLPRYTNAIQEMDTLRFVDQQTFISFANSLKKLQNQKNVYLFYQREFRPEINPSLLSEIQMNFQDRPAILGQLSELFDLYKKDLRLDGDKINQAFADSSLLFNFIFSDKIAARYAGIYMREQSEDIFQIFSEAAEATGGIVESSQNLFMGFKKATGISAQYYLLYYSPVNYVKDGSFNSIAVKVKNQNYSITNRQGYFAR
;
A
#
# COMPACT_ATOMS: atom_id res chain seq x y z
N MET A 1 78.72 23.87 -23.16
CA MET A 1 77.51 23.26 -23.72
C MET A 1 76.63 22.54 -22.66
N LYS A 2 77.15 21.83 -21.64
CA LYS A 2 76.30 21.12 -20.65
C LYS A 2 75.48 22.03 -19.70
N LYS A 3 75.93 23.26 -19.41
CA LYS A 3 75.20 24.18 -18.51
C LYS A 3 74.01 24.89 -19.20
N VAL A 4 74.02 25.06 -20.50
CA VAL A 4 72.93 25.71 -21.27
C VAL A 4 71.77 24.71 -21.48
N ILE A 5 72.04 23.43 -21.62
CA ILE A 5 71.01 22.38 -21.77
C ILE A 5 70.25 22.17 -20.46
N LEU A 6 70.91 22.32 -19.28
CA LEU A 6 70.26 22.15 -18.01
C LEU A 6 69.32 23.32 -17.66
N SER A 7 69.63 24.57 -18.13
CA SER A 7 68.75 25.74 -17.95
C SER A 7 67.49 25.66 -18.82
N ILE A 8 67.58 25.11 -20.05
CA ILE A 8 66.43 24.96 -20.95
C ILE A 8 65.49 23.84 -20.43
N LEU A 9 66.04 22.76 -19.84
CA LEU A 9 65.26 21.71 -19.24
C LEU A 9 64.49 22.15 -18.00
N CYS A 10 65.03 23.07 -17.17
CA CYS A 10 64.33 23.66 -16.01
C CYS A 10 63.21 24.64 -16.44
N LEU A 11 63.35 25.32 -17.58
CA LEU A 11 62.36 26.26 -18.09
C LEU A 11 61.11 25.52 -18.71
N CYS A 12 61.32 24.33 -19.25
CA CYS A 12 60.22 23.49 -19.78
C CYS A 12 59.41 22.80 -18.67
N LEU A 13 59.96 22.61 -17.46
CA LEU A 13 59.22 21.95 -16.37
C LEU A 13 58.30 22.92 -15.62
N THR A 14 58.43 24.22 -15.77
CA THR A 14 57.61 25.23 -15.07
C THR A 14 56.31 25.61 -15.83
N MET A 15 56.09 25.10 -17.03
CA MET A 15 54.91 25.44 -17.84
C MET A 15 53.73 24.43 -17.74
N TYR A 16 53.77 23.43 -16.88
CA TYR A 16 52.71 22.43 -16.77
C TYR A 16 51.95 22.42 -15.42
N ILE A 17 51.99 23.49 -14.65
CA ILE A 17 51.08 23.66 -13.52
C ILE A 17 49.99 24.66 -13.95
N PHE A 18 49.13 24.26 -14.88
CA PHE A 18 47.80 24.82 -14.95
C PHE A 18 47.01 24.14 -13.82
N PRO A 19 46.41 24.89 -12.87
CA PRO A 19 45.40 24.32 -12.03
C PRO A 19 44.30 23.85 -12.97
N GLN A 20 44.06 22.54 -13.06
CA GLN A 20 42.82 22.02 -13.53
C GLN A 20 41.77 22.64 -12.60
N ILE A 21 41.12 23.71 -13.06
CA ILE A 21 39.86 24.12 -12.51
C ILE A 21 38.94 22.96 -12.85
N ASP A 22 38.73 22.07 -11.88
CA ASP A 22 37.70 21.07 -11.91
C ASP A 22 36.41 21.85 -12.07
N GLN A 23 35.99 22.01 -13.33
CA GLN A 23 34.63 22.42 -13.63
C GLN A 23 33.76 21.28 -13.10
N GLN A 24 33.45 21.32 -11.81
CA GLN A 24 32.31 20.62 -11.28
C GLN A 24 31.13 21.11 -12.14
N GLN A 25 30.82 20.33 -13.16
CA GLN A 25 29.53 20.46 -13.83
C GLN A 25 28.50 20.27 -12.71
N ALA A 26 28.01 21.37 -12.19
CA ALA A 26 26.89 21.36 -11.26
C ALA A 26 25.73 20.69 -12.02
N THR A 27 25.56 19.41 -11.78
CA THR A 27 24.40 18.67 -12.30
C THR A 27 23.20 19.31 -11.64
N ILE A 28 22.52 20.19 -12.36
CA ILE A 28 21.29 20.82 -11.85
C ILE A 28 20.26 19.72 -11.71
N LEU A 29 20.00 19.33 -10.47
CA LEU A 29 18.94 18.40 -10.15
C LEU A 29 17.59 19.13 -10.36
N ASN A 30 16.75 18.61 -11.21
CA ASN A 30 15.38 19.09 -11.38
C ASN A 30 14.44 18.10 -10.70
N VAL A 31 13.66 18.58 -9.75
CA VAL A 31 12.66 17.78 -9.04
C VAL A 31 11.28 18.08 -9.60
N ALA A 32 10.57 17.02 -10.02
CA ALA A 32 9.20 17.10 -10.49
C ALA A 32 8.25 16.69 -9.35
N VAL A 33 7.27 17.54 -9.05
CA VAL A 33 6.29 17.31 -7.97
C VAL A 33 4.89 17.31 -8.56
N PRO A 34 4.22 16.16 -8.67
CA PRO A 34 2.81 16.09 -8.99
C PRO A 34 1.99 16.66 -7.83
N VAL A 35 1.08 17.58 -8.15
CA VAL A 35 0.23 18.26 -7.16
C VAL A 35 -1.21 18.23 -7.63
N ARG A 36 -2.13 17.87 -6.75
CA ARG A 36 -3.57 18.01 -7.00
C ARG A 36 -4.14 19.07 -6.08
N VAL A 37 -4.92 19.96 -6.66
CA VAL A 37 -5.66 21.01 -5.93
C VAL A 37 -7.12 20.67 -6.05
N LEU A 38 -7.78 20.47 -4.91
CA LEU A 38 -9.15 19.98 -4.84
C LEU A 38 -10.04 20.94 -4.02
N ASP A 39 -11.26 21.13 -4.49
CA ASP A 39 -12.37 21.71 -3.73
C ASP A 39 -13.38 20.57 -3.48
N GLY A 40 -13.33 20.01 -2.28
CA GLY A 40 -13.95 18.71 -2.01
C GLY A 40 -13.37 17.60 -2.89
N GLU A 41 -14.18 17.03 -3.77
CA GLU A 41 -13.76 15.99 -4.72
C GLU A 41 -13.44 16.55 -6.12
N ARG A 42 -13.69 17.84 -6.34
CA ARG A 42 -13.52 18.47 -7.65
C ARG A 42 -12.08 18.97 -7.82
N PHE A 43 -11.41 18.56 -8.91
CA PHE A 43 -10.12 19.12 -9.30
C PHE A 43 -10.28 20.57 -9.76
N ILE A 44 -9.39 21.45 -9.28
CA ILE A 44 -9.31 22.88 -9.65
C ILE A 44 -8.21 23.05 -10.69
N ASP A 45 -8.55 23.48 -11.90
CA ASP A 45 -7.65 23.54 -13.06
C ASP A 45 -7.21 24.95 -13.47
N ASN A 46 -7.62 25.98 -12.71
CA ASN A 46 -7.33 27.38 -12.99
C ASN A 46 -6.28 28.02 -12.05
N VAL A 47 -5.57 27.21 -11.25
CA VAL A 47 -4.50 27.69 -10.35
C VAL A 47 -3.25 28.01 -11.17
N SER A 48 -2.68 29.21 -11.03
CA SER A 48 -1.47 29.67 -11.71
C SER A 48 -0.18 29.33 -10.94
N ILE A 49 0.98 29.44 -11.58
CA ILE A 49 2.28 29.19 -10.92
C ILE A 49 2.50 30.13 -9.72
N ASP A 50 2.01 31.36 -9.79
CA ASP A 50 2.16 32.37 -8.73
C ASP A 50 1.26 32.12 -7.51
N ASP A 51 0.28 31.20 -7.63
CA ASP A 51 -0.57 30.81 -6.52
C ASP A 51 0.05 29.70 -5.66
N PHE A 52 1.11 29.04 -6.14
CA PHE A 52 1.79 27.97 -5.43
C PHE A 52 2.98 28.46 -4.61
N GLU A 53 3.14 27.89 -3.45
CA GLU A 53 4.35 27.93 -2.64
C GLU A 53 4.87 26.51 -2.43
N LEU A 54 6.13 26.26 -2.80
CA LEU A 54 6.78 24.95 -2.64
C LEU A 54 7.90 25.08 -1.63
N TYR A 55 7.91 24.19 -0.66
CA TYR A 55 8.94 24.14 0.39
C TYR A 55 9.68 22.79 0.32
N GLU A 56 11.01 22.84 0.45
CA GLU A 56 11.84 21.66 0.69
C GLU A 56 12.53 21.83 2.04
N ASN A 57 12.37 20.85 2.95
CA ASN A 57 12.86 20.91 4.33
C ASN A 57 12.48 22.21 5.06
N GLY A 58 11.28 22.74 4.77
CA GLY A 58 10.78 24.01 5.32
C GLY A 58 11.33 25.27 4.64
N ILE A 59 12.22 25.15 3.65
CA ILE A 59 12.81 26.28 2.92
C ILE A 59 12.03 26.51 1.63
N LEU A 60 11.53 27.74 1.43
CA LEU A 60 10.81 28.11 0.21
C LEU A 60 11.70 27.95 -1.03
N GLN A 61 11.19 27.26 -2.04
CA GLN A 61 11.85 27.00 -3.31
C GLN A 61 11.20 27.81 -4.44
N LYS A 62 12.00 28.22 -5.41
CA LYS A 62 11.49 28.85 -6.64
C LYS A 62 10.95 27.77 -7.57
N ILE A 63 9.70 27.92 -7.98
CA ILE A 63 9.09 27.07 -9.00
C ILE A 63 9.55 27.55 -10.38
N ASP A 64 10.21 26.66 -11.14
CA ASP A 64 10.76 26.96 -12.48
C ASP A 64 9.73 26.75 -13.58
N ALA A 65 8.78 25.81 -13.39
CA ALA A 65 7.71 25.53 -14.36
C ALA A 65 6.50 24.88 -13.69
N LEU A 66 5.32 25.15 -14.27
CA LEU A 66 4.05 24.49 -13.98
C LEU A 66 3.49 23.93 -15.28
N TYR A 67 3.10 22.66 -15.26
CA TYR A 67 2.34 22.01 -16.33
C TYR A 67 1.01 21.51 -15.74
N LEU A 68 -0.11 21.87 -16.36
CA LEU A 68 -1.39 21.23 -16.10
C LEU A 68 -1.50 20.00 -16.99
N ILE A 69 -1.53 18.83 -16.38
CA ILE A 69 -1.67 17.55 -17.07
C ILE A 69 -3.11 17.07 -16.91
N LYS A 70 -3.73 16.69 -18.03
CA LYS A 70 -5.02 16.02 -18.09
C LYS A 70 -4.83 14.72 -18.87
N ASP A 71 -4.97 13.59 -18.19
CA ASP A 71 -4.64 12.24 -18.68
C ASP A 71 -3.18 12.15 -19.18
N VAL A 72 -2.98 12.06 -20.48
CA VAL A 72 -1.65 11.98 -21.13
C VAL A 72 -1.30 13.26 -21.91
N ASN A 73 -2.03 14.37 -21.67
CA ASN A 73 -1.86 15.60 -22.42
C ASN A 73 -1.47 16.77 -21.52
N THR A 74 -0.58 17.62 -22.00
CA THR A 74 -0.30 18.92 -21.39
C THR A 74 -1.38 19.92 -21.83
N ALA A 75 -2.32 20.24 -20.94
CA ALA A 75 -3.41 21.17 -21.22
C ALA A 75 -2.98 22.65 -21.09
N ARG A 76 -2.05 22.94 -20.16
CA ARG A 76 -1.52 24.30 -19.93
C ARG A 76 -0.06 24.21 -19.48
N LYS A 77 0.72 25.21 -19.86
CA LYS A 77 2.13 25.34 -19.50
C LYS A 77 2.43 26.79 -19.09
N GLU A 78 3.02 26.95 -17.91
CA GLU A 78 3.60 28.19 -17.41
C GLU A 78 5.04 27.90 -17.00
N ALA A 79 6.02 28.41 -17.73
CA ALA A 79 7.40 28.02 -17.51
C ALA A 79 8.38 29.14 -17.88
N ALA A 80 9.27 29.46 -16.95
CA ALA A 80 10.49 30.22 -17.23
C ALA A 80 11.55 29.34 -17.92
N ARG A 81 11.51 28.01 -17.67
CA ARG A 81 12.40 26.99 -18.24
C ARG A 81 11.58 25.83 -18.79
N GLN A 82 12.00 25.27 -19.93
CA GLN A 82 11.30 24.15 -20.56
C GLN A 82 11.75 22.81 -19.96
N PHE A 83 10.76 21.96 -19.65
CA PHE A 83 10.92 20.57 -19.25
C PHE A 83 10.04 19.68 -20.11
N ASP A 84 10.41 18.41 -20.21
CA ASP A 84 9.62 17.40 -20.93
C ASP A 84 8.92 16.50 -19.92
N PRO A 85 7.61 16.71 -19.65
CA PRO A 85 6.84 15.86 -18.76
C PRO A 85 6.79 14.41 -19.26
N LEU A 86 7.02 13.45 -18.36
CA LEU A 86 6.83 12.03 -18.65
C LEU A 86 5.34 11.72 -18.63
N LEU A 87 4.73 11.53 -19.80
CA LEU A 87 3.29 11.31 -19.95
C LEU A 87 2.89 9.84 -20.10
N ASN A 88 3.84 8.95 -20.40
CA ASN A 88 3.59 7.51 -20.48
C ASN A 88 3.20 6.96 -19.11
N ARG A 89 2.09 6.24 -19.05
CA ARG A 89 1.54 5.70 -17.80
C ARG A 89 1.72 4.20 -17.71
N THR A 90 2.02 3.72 -16.50
CA THR A 90 1.89 2.31 -16.14
C THR A 90 1.02 2.18 -14.90
N PHE A 91 0.01 1.35 -15.02
CA PHE A 91 -0.90 1.03 -13.93
C PHE A 91 -0.44 -0.28 -13.27
N TYR A 92 -0.45 -0.28 -11.93
CA TYR A 92 -0.13 -1.44 -11.10
C TYR A 92 -1.33 -1.75 -10.23
N PHE A 93 -1.98 -2.89 -10.45
CA PHE A 93 -3.08 -3.36 -9.62
C PHE A 93 -2.58 -4.47 -8.71
N LEU A 94 -2.64 -4.22 -7.41
CA LEU A 94 -2.23 -5.15 -6.36
C LEU A 94 -3.51 -5.66 -5.68
N PHE A 95 -3.82 -6.96 -5.81
CA PHE A 95 -5.00 -7.55 -5.21
C PHE A 95 -4.64 -8.35 -3.97
N GLN A 96 -5.09 -7.88 -2.80
CA GLN A 96 -5.00 -8.54 -1.51
C GLN A 96 -6.41 -8.76 -0.96
N LEU A 97 -7.13 -9.66 -1.62
CA LEU A 97 -8.53 -9.95 -1.33
C LEU A 97 -8.67 -11.42 -0.93
N THR A 98 -9.41 -11.66 0.16
CA THR A 98 -9.71 -13.02 0.63
C THR A 98 -10.98 -13.60 0.02
N ASP A 99 -11.85 -12.76 -0.55
CA ASP A 99 -13.05 -13.15 -1.27
C ASP A 99 -13.17 -12.41 -2.59
N TRP A 100 -13.81 -13.05 -3.57
CA TRP A 100 -14.20 -12.38 -4.80
C TRP A 100 -15.29 -11.35 -4.52
N ASP A 101 -15.05 -10.10 -4.94
CA ASP A 101 -16.05 -9.04 -4.94
C ASP A 101 -16.61 -8.87 -6.36
N PRO A 102 -17.92 -9.01 -6.60
CA PRO A 102 -18.52 -8.82 -7.91
C PRO A 102 -18.25 -7.44 -8.54
N ASN A 103 -18.11 -6.39 -7.72
CA ASN A 103 -17.81 -5.03 -8.18
C ASN A 103 -16.43 -4.90 -8.87
N ILE A 104 -15.56 -5.91 -8.77
CA ILE A 104 -14.28 -5.94 -9.52
C ILE A 104 -14.54 -6.03 -11.03
N GLU A 105 -15.62 -6.69 -11.45
CA GLU A 105 -16.01 -6.78 -12.87
C GLU A 105 -16.28 -5.38 -13.43
N ASP A 106 -17.12 -4.60 -12.74
CA ASP A 106 -17.45 -3.23 -13.11
C ASP A 106 -16.20 -2.32 -13.06
N ALA A 107 -15.32 -2.52 -12.09
CA ALA A 107 -14.07 -1.78 -11.97
C ALA A 107 -13.11 -2.05 -13.15
N VAL A 108 -12.97 -3.30 -13.57
CA VAL A 108 -12.14 -3.70 -14.72
C VAL A 108 -12.75 -3.19 -16.03
N GLU A 109 -14.06 -3.25 -16.18
CA GLU A 109 -14.75 -2.72 -17.35
C GLU A 109 -14.58 -1.20 -17.47
N HIS A 110 -14.83 -0.46 -16.41
CA HIS A 110 -14.59 0.97 -16.34
C HIS A 110 -13.13 1.33 -16.67
N PHE A 111 -12.18 0.58 -16.11
CA PHE A 111 -10.76 0.83 -16.36
C PHE A 111 -10.41 0.77 -17.86
N PHE A 112 -10.84 -0.27 -18.57
CA PHE A 112 -10.52 -0.41 -19.99
C PHE A 112 -11.31 0.53 -20.89
N ASN A 113 -12.54 0.89 -20.50
CA ASN A 113 -13.37 1.76 -21.31
C ASN A 113 -13.02 3.24 -21.15
N ASP A 114 -12.79 3.69 -19.91
CA ASP A 114 -12.75 5.11 -19.56
C ASP A 114 -11.37 5.62 -19.12
N VAL A 115 -10.48 4.73 -18.63
CA VAL A 115 -9.21 5.13 -18.01
C VAL A 115 -7.99 4.76 -18.87
N PHE A 116 -7.96 3.52 -19.37
CA PHE A 116 -6.80 2.98 -20.09
C PHE A 116 -6.75 3.48 -21.55
N LEU A 117 -5.69 4.21 -21.86
CA LEU A 117 -5.49 4.83 -23.19
C LEU A 117 -4.43 4.08 -24.00
N PRO A 118 -4.42 4.26 -25.35
CA PRO A 118 -3.33 3.77 -26.19
C PRO A 118 -1.99 4.27 -25.71
N GLY A 119 -1.02 3.36 -25.54
CA GLY A 119 0.31 3.66 -25.01
C GLY A 119 0.48 3.34 -23.51
N ASP A 120 -0.61 3.13 -22.76
CA ASP A 120 -0.55 2.72 -21.36
C ASP A 120 -0.11 1.26 -21.23
N SER A 121 0.48 0.94 -20.08
CA SER A 121 0.83 -0.42 -19.66
C SER A 121 0.10 -0.79 -18.38
N LEU A 122 -0.21 -2.07 -18.20
CA LEU A 122 -0.85 -2.59 -17.00
C LEU A 122 -0.05 -3.77 -16.44
N VAL A 123 0.21 -3.73 -15.15
CA VAL A 123 0.78 -4.83 -14.37
C VAL A 123 -0.21 -5.19 -13.27
N ILE A 124 -0.57 -6.46 -13.19
CA ILE A 124 -1.50 -6.96 -12.19
C ILE A 124 -0.77 -7.98 -11.34
N MET A 125 -0.84 -7.82 -10.04
CA MET A 125 -0.25 -8.69 -9.05
C MET A 125 -1.36 -9.28 -8.18
N THR A 126 -1.51 -10.58 -8.24
CA THR A 126 -2.38 -11.38 -7.36
C THR A 126 -1.51 -12.17 -6.38
N PRO A 127 -2.06 -12.78 -5.32
CA PRO A 127 -1.31 -13.68 -4.45
C PRO A 127 -0.65 -14.85 -5.19
N GLU A 128 -1.19 -15.25 -6.35
CA GLU A 128 -0.73 -16.41 -7.10
C GLU A 128 0.34 -16.05 -8.15
N ARG A 129 0.21 -14.88 -8.80
CA ARG A 129 1.07 -14.54 -9.94
C ARG A 129 0.99 -13.06 -10.36
N THR A 130 1.90 -12.70 -11.27
CA THR A 130 1.94 -11.37 -11.89
C THR A 130 1.64 -11.48 -13.38
N PHE A 131 0.74 -10.62 -13.86
CA PHE A 131 0.40 -10.46 -15.28
C PHE A 131 0.88 -9.11 -15.78
N ARG A 132 1.23 -9.06 -17.07
CA ARG A 132 1.62 -7.82 -17.74
C ARG A 132 0.86 -7.70 -19.05
N LEU A 133 0.22 -6.55 -19.25
CA LEU A 133 -0.42 -6.18 -20.51
C LEU A 133 0.34 -4.99 -21.10
N SER A 134 1.07 -5.23 -22.18
CA SER A 134 1.76 -4.17 -22.94
C SER A 134 0.79 -3.43 -23.86
N PRO A 135 1.13 -2.20 -24.31
CA PRO A 135 0.33 -1.47 -25.28
C PRO A 135 0.06 -2.28 -26.56
N GLN A 136 1.05 -3.02 -27.05
CA GLN A 136 0.92 -3.85 -28.26
C GLN A 136 -0.05 -5.03 -28.04
N ALA A 137 0.03 -5.70 -26.88
CA ALA A 137 -0.87 -6.78 -26.55
C ALA A 137 -2.33 -6.29 -26.39
N PHE A 138 -2.52 -5.09 -25.82
CA PHE A 138 -3.82 -4.46 -25.72
C PHE A 138 -4.41 -4.09 -27.07
N ALA A 139 -3.62 -3.50 -27.98
CA ALA A 139 -4.06 -3.13 -29.30
C ALA A 139 -4.46 -4.34 -30.19
N ALA A 140 -3.97 -5.54 -29.85
CA ALA A 140 -4.24 -6.76 -30.62
C ALA A 140 -5.62 -7.40 -30.33
N LYS A 141 -6.33 -6.97 -29.26
CA LYS A 141 -7.61 -7.56 -28.84
C LYS A 141 -8.67 -6.48 -28.59
N PRO A 142 -9.96 -6.75 -28.81
CA PRO A 142 -11.04 -5.86 -28.37
C PRO A 142 -11.02 -5.65 -26.84
N LYS A 143 -11.33 -4.43 -26.42
CA LYS A 143 -11.37 -4.04 -24.97
C LYS A 143 -12.25 -4.95 -24.13
N GLU A 144 -13.44 -5.26 -24.62
CA GLU A 144 -14.42 -6.12 -23.95
C GLU A 144 -13.92 -7.56 -23.79
N ALA A 145 -13.19 -8.09 -24.80
CA ALA A 145 -12.61 -9.43 -24.70
C ALA A 145 -11.47 -9.46 -23.67
N THR A 146 -10.64 -8.42 -23.65
CA THR A 146 -9.55 -8.27 -22.68
C THR A 146 -10.08 -8.13 -21.27
N SER A 147 -11.11 -7.31 -21.05
CA SER A 147 -11.78 -7.13 -19.76
C SER A 147 -12.34 -8.45 -19.23
N LYS A 148 -13.14 -9.18 -20.02
CA LYS A 148 -13.73 -10.47 -19.64
C LYS A 148 -12.68 -11.54 -19.34
N GLU A 149 -11.61 -11.61 -20.13
CA GLU A 149 -10.51 -12.54 -19.88
C GLU A 149 -9.82 -12.23 -18.56
N LEU A 150 -9.55 -10.94 -18.30
CA LEU A 150 -8.91 -10.50 -17.05
C LEU A 150 -9.78 -10.80 -15.84
N VAL A 151 -11.07 -10.48 -15.87
CA VAL A 151 -12.02 -10.79 -14.79
C VAL A 151 -12.01 -12.27 -14.45
N LYS A 152 -12.05 -13.15 -15.47
CA LYS A 152 -12.00 -14.61 -15.28
C LYS A 152 -10.70 -15.04 -14.59
N ILE A 153 -9.57 -14.46 -14.99
CA ILE A 153 -8.26 -14.74 -14.40
C ILE A 153 -8.22 -14.28 -12.94
N LEU A 154 -8.59 -13.02 -12.66
CA LEU A 154 -8.61 -12.44 -11.33
C LEU A 154 -9.50 -13.25 -10.38
N ARG A 155 -10.72 -13.61 -10.81
CA ARG A 155 -11.64 -14.42 -10.01
C ARG A 155 -11.02 -15.75 -9.61
N LYS A 156 -10.38 -16.43 -10.57
CA LYS A 156 -9.70 -17.70 -10.31
C LYS A 156 -8.54 -17.53 -9.32
N ASP A 157 -7.68 -16.53 -9.52
CA ASP A 157 -6.50 -16.33 -8.72
C ASP A 157 -6.83 -15.90 -7.29
N ILE A 158 -7.80 -14.99 -7.10
CA ILE A 158 -8.28 -14.59 -5.78
C ILE A 158 -8.89 -15.80 -5.05
N GLN A 159 -9.67 -16.64 -5.74
CA GLN A 159 -10.23 -17.84 -5.14
C GLN A 159 -9.17 -18.87 -4.74
N LEU A 160 -8.14 -19.07 -5.55
CA LEU A 160 -7.04 -19.98 -5.24
C LEU A 160 -6.18 -19.45 -4.10
N GLY A 161 -5.71 -18.20 -4.19
CA GLY A 161 -4.86 -17.57 -3.17
C GLY A 161 -5.53 -17.47 -1.80
N SER A 162 -6.85 -17.34 -1.76
CA SER A 162 -7.62 -17.29 -0.51
C SER A 162 -7.98 -18.66 0.09
N THR A 163 -7.67 -19.77 -0.59
CA THR A 163 -8.13 -21.11 -0.17
C THR A 163 -7.63 -21.50 1.23
N ARG A 164 -6.33 -21.30 1.49
CA ARG A 164 -5.73 -21.60 2.78
C ARG A 164 -6.32 -20.73 3.89
N TYR A 165 -6.43 -19.43 3.67
CA TYR A 165 -7.08 -18.50 4.58
C TYR A 165 -8.51 -18.94 4.95
N LYS A 166 -9.35 -19.25 3.96
CA LYS A 166 -10.71 -19.73 4.17
C LYS A 166 -10.78 -21.07 4.91
N THR A 167 -9.81 -21.94 4.68
CA THR A 167 -9.73 -23.23 5.37
C THR A 167 -9.38 -23.04 6.83
N THR A 168 -8.39 -22.19 7.13
CA THR A 168 -8.01 -21.86 8.53
C THR A 168 -9.14 -21.14 9.24
N MET A 169 -9.86 -20.21 8.57
CA MET A 169 -11.07 -19.58 9.10
C MET A 169 -12.16 -20.57 9.48
N ARG A 170 -12.42 -21.57 8.63
CA ARG A 170 -13.40 -22.64 8.93
C ARG A 170 -12.94 -23.51 10.07
N ASN A 171 -11.66 -23.85 10.13
CA ASN A 171 -11.06 -24.64 11.21
C ASN A 171 -11.18 -23.92 12.55
N LEU A 172 -10.84 -22.63 12.63
CA LEU A 172 -10.99 -21.80 13.82
C LEU A 172 -12.43 -21.82 14.33
N ARG A 173 -13.43 -21.59 13.45
CA ARG A 173 -14.85 -21.63 13.84
C ARG A 173 -15.29 -22.98 14.36
N ARG A 174 -14.82 -24.08 13.75
CA ARG A 174 -15.10 -25.44 14.21
C ARG A 174 -14.51 -25.68 15.59
N LEU A 175 -13.24 -25.34 15.80
CA LEU A 175 -12.57 -25.49 17.10
C LEU A 175 -13.25 -24.67 18.20
N ILE A 176 -13.70 -23.44 17.93
CA ILE A 176 -14.48 -22.65 18.90
C ILE A 176 -15.78 -23.36 19.27
N GLY A 177 -16.48 -23.94 18.28
CA GLY A 177 -17.69 -24.73 18.52
C GLY A 177 -17.42 -25.95 19.41
N GLU A 178 -16.32 -26.67 19.16
CA GLU A 178 -15.90 -27.82 20.00
C GLU A 178 -15.52 -27.39 21.42
N ILE A 179 -14.72 -26.32 21.55
CA ILE A 179 -14.35 -25.75 22.89
C ILE A 179 -15.60 -25.35 23.66
N LYS A 180 -16.57 -24.68 23.01
CA LYS A 180 -17.84 -24.31 23.63
C LYS A 180 -18.59 -25.53 24.12
N SER A 181 -18.67 -26.62 23.36
CA SER A 181 -19.42 -27.82 23.72
C SER A 181 -18.83 -28.55 24.93
N VAL A 182 -17.49 -28.55 25.09
CA VAL A 182 -16.81 -29.26 26.19
C VAL A 182 -16.56 -28.38 27.41
N SER A 183 -16.76 -27.05 27.31
CA SER A 183 -16.55 -26.12 28.42
C SER A 183 -17.66 -26.17 29.51
N GLY A 184 -18.70 -26.99 29.31
CA GLY A 184 -19.83 -27.09 30.27
C GLY A 184 -20.80 -25.91 30.18
N VAL A 185 -20.58 -24.97 29.27
CA VAL A 185 -21.45 -23.79 29.04
C VAL A 185 -22.58 -24.18 28.08
N SER A 186 -23.37 -25.18 28.44
CA SER A 186 -24.58 -25.48 27.66
C SER A 186 -25.71 -24.55 28.10
N THR A 187 -26.18 -23.73 27.18
CA THR A 187 -27.53 -23.15 27.25
C THR A 187 -28.51 -24.30 27.56
N GLN A 188 -29.19 -24.23 28.69
CA GLN A 188 -30.19 -25.16 29.16
C GLN A 188 -31.16 -25.54 28.01
N VAL A 189 -30.97 -26.73 27.46
CA VAL A 189 -32.06 -27.56 26.96
C VAL A 189 -31.89 -28.88 27.69
N SER A 190 -32.48 -28.93 28.86
CA SER A 190 -32.51 -30.09 29.74
C SER A 190 -33.32 -31.18 29.11
N SER A 191 -32.65 -32.21 28.60
CA SER A 191 -33.24 -33.53 28.50
C SER A 191 -32.87 -34.27 29.79
N PRO A 192 -33.85 -34.80 30.53
CA PRO A 192 -33.64 -35.35 31.88
C PRO A 192 -32.84 -36.65 31.96
N ASP A 193 -32.35 -37.21 30.85
CA ASP A 193 -31.78 -38.57 30.82
C ASP A 193 -30.28 -38.65 30.43
N GLN A 194 -29.51 -37.55 30.56
CA GLN A 194 -28.05 -37.66 30.43
C GLN A 194 -27.40 -37.79 31.80
N VAL A 195 -26.97 -39.01 32.09
CA VAL A 195 -26.11 -39.37 33.22
C VAL A 195 -24.83 -38.55 33.18
N ASP A 196 -24.55 -37.83 34.27
CA ASP A 196 -23.38 -37.01 34.50
C ASP A 196 -22.10 -37.86 34.53
N THR A 197 -21.41 -38.00 33.43
CA THR A 197 -20.11 -38.67 33.29
C THR A 197 -18.97 -37.71 32.88
N GLY A 198 -19.09 -36.40 33.14
CA GLY A 198 -18.46 -35.46 32.25
C GLY A 198 -17.27 -34.63 32.71
N PHE A 199 -16.96 -34.40 33.99
CA PHE A 199 -15.96 -33.39 34.36
C PHE A 199 -14.51 -33.78 34.04
N SER A 200 -14.14 -35.06 34.14
CA SER A 200 -12.78 -35.51 33.81
C SER A 200 -12.52 -35.59 32.31
N ASP A 201 -13.55 -35.91 31.55
CA ASP A 201 -13.46 -36.04 30.07
C ASP A 201 -13.47 -34.66 29.38
N SER A 202 -14.23 -33.71 29.90
CA SER A 202 -14.26 -32.33 29.37
C SER A 202 -12.96 -31.55 29.61
N SER A 203 -12.29 -31.73 30.75
CA SER A 203 -11.00 -31.09 31.03
C SER A 203 -9.90 -31.62 30.11
N MET A 204 -9.83 -32.94 29.90
CA MET A 204 -8.87 -33.55 28.99
C MET A 204 -9.16 -33.13 27.57
N SER A 205 -10.41 -32.97 27.18
CA SER A 205 -10.79 -32.45 25.84
C SER A 205 -10.37 -31.02 25.65
N LEU A 206 -10.48 -30.13 26.66
CA LEU A 206 -10.02 -28.73 26.58
C LEU A 206 -8.51 -28.66 26.51
N GLU A 207 -7.77 -29.44 27.28
CA GLU A 207 -6.29 -29.50 27.24
C GLU A 207 -5.76 -29.89 25.83
N LEU A 208 -6.55 -30.62 25.05
CA LEU A 208 -6.21 -30.98 23.66
C LEU A 208 -6.69 -29.94 22.62
N LEU A 209 -7.84 -29.28 22.86
CA LEU A 209 -8.45 -28.37 21.90
C LEU A 209 -7.82 -26.98 21.92
N LEU A 210 -7.45 -26.46 23.10
CA LEU A 210 -6.84 -25.15 23.23
C LEU A 210 -5.52 -25.01 22.44
N PRO A 211 -4.56 -25.97 22.52
CA PRO A 211 -3.36 -25.91 21.69
C PRO A 211 -3.64 -25.98 20.20
N ARG A 212 -4.63 -26.77 19.76
CA ARG A 212 -5.02 -26.82 18.34
C ARG A 212 -5.58 -25.48 17.86
N TYR A 213 -6.38 -24.84 18.72
CA TYR A 213 -6.92 -23.50 18.43
C TYR A 213 -5.81 -22.45 18.40
N THR A 214 -4.88 -22.46 19.36
CA THR A 214 -3.69 -21.59 19.40
C THR A 214 -2.85 -21.73 18.13
N ASN A 215 -2.56 -22.97 17.70
CA ASN A 215 -1.83 -23.24 16.46
C ASN A 215 -2.58 -22.69 15.21
N ALA A 216 -3.90 -22.83 15.18
CA ALA A 216 -4.69 -22.29 14.07
C ALA A 216 -4.70 -20.74 14.04
N ILE A 217 -4.66 -20.07 15.20
CA ILE A 217 -4.45 -18.62 15.31
C ILE A 217 -3.08 -18.23 14.76
N GLN A 218 -2.01 -18.92 15.15
CA GLN A 218 -0.65 -18.68 14.66
C GLN A 218 -0.54 -18.90 13.14
N GLU A 219 -1.22 -19.93 12.61
CA GLU A 219 -1.32 -20.13 11.16
C GLU A 219 -2.03 -18.96 10.49
N MET A 220 -3.13 -18.46 11.05
CA MET A 220 -3.84 -17.29 10.52
C MET A 220 -2.93 -16.04 10.50
N ASP A 221 -2.18 -15.79 11.56
CA ASP A 221 -1.23 -14.67 11.62
C ASP A 221 -0.13 -14.80 10.55
N THR A 222 0.34 -16.02 10.29
CA THR A 222 1.31 -16.28 9.21
C THR A 222 0.73 -16.00 7.82
N LEU A 223 -0.56 -16.31 7.59
CA LEU A 223 -1.23 -16.05 6.33
C LEU A 223 -1.51 -14.57 6.09
N ARG A 224 -1.57 -13.79 7.16
CA ARG A 224 -1.77 -12.34 7.14
C ARG A 224 -0.45 -11.56 7.17
N PHE A 225 0.67 -12.26 7.24
CA PHE A 225 1.98 -11.60 7.32
C PHE A 225 2.22 -10.68 6.12
N VAL A 226 2.44 -9.41 6.41
CA VAL A 226 2.85 -8.39 5.43
C VAL A 226 4.35 -8.23 5.49
N ASP A 227 5.02 -8.60 4.41
CA ASP A 227 6.47 -8.42 4.31
C ASP A 227 6.79 -6.97 3.90
N GLN A 228 7.16 -6.15 4.88
CA GLN A 228 7.59 -4.77 4.69
C GLN A 228 8.69 -4.65 3.63
N GLN A 229 9.65 -5.57 3.63
CA GLN A 229 10.79 -5.52 2.70
C GLN A 229 10.34 -5.74 1.25
N THR A 230 9.31 -6.53 1.02
CA THR A 230 8.70 -6.73 -0.30
C THR A 230 8.09 -5.42 -0.82
N PHE A 231 7.38 -4.66 0.01
CA PHE A 231 6.83 -3.36 -0.38
C PHE A 231 7.91 -2.32 -0.67
N ILE A 232 8.94 -2.22 0.16
CA ILE A 232 10.09 -1.33 -0.05
C ILE A 232 10.83 -1.72 -1.35
N SER A 233 11.06 -3.01 -1.58
CA SER A 233 11.72 -3.51 -2.78
C SER A 233 10.90 -3.25 -4.05
N PHE A 234 9.58 -3.39 -3.97
CA PHE A 234 8.64 -3.03 -5.03
C PHE A 234 8.77 -1.54 -5.37
N ALA A 235 8.66 -0.64 -4.40
CA ALA A 235 8.84 0.80 -4.59
C ALA A 235 10.20 1.13 -5.23
N ASN A 236 11.28 0.58 -4.71
CA ASN A 236 12.63 0.78 -5.24
C ASN A 236 12.80 0.27 -6.67
N SER A 237 12.11 -0.81 -7.06
CA SER A 237 12.12 -1.31 -8.44
C SER A 237 11.43 -0.32 -9.39
N LEU A 238 10.36 0.31 -8.95
CA LEU A 238 9.63 1.31 -9.71
C LEU A 238 10.37 2.65 -9.85
N LYS A 239 11.23 3.00 -8.90
CA LYS A 239 12.06 4.21 -8.96
C LYS A 239 12.90 4.30 -10.23
N LYS A 240 13.39 3.16 -10.74
CA LYS A 240 14.23 3.10 -11.95
C LYS A 240 13.47 3.38 -13.25
N LEU A 241 12.15 3.37 -13.22
CA LEU A 241 11.32 3.55 -14.40
C LEU A 241 11.00 5.03 -14.62
N GLN A 242 11.25 5.48 -15.85
CA GLN A 242 10.95 6.86 -16.28
C GLN A 242 9.57 6.92 -16.94
N ASN A 243 8.52 6.82 -16.12
CA ASN A 243 7.12 6.94 -16.52
C ASN A 243 6.26 7.32 -15.31
N GLN A 244 5.00 7.66 -15.55
CA GLN A 244 4.03 7.81 -14.48
C GLN A 244 3.63 6.42 -13.96
N LYS A 245 3.69 6.21 -12.67
CA LYS A 245 3.43 4.95 -11.98
C LYS A 245 2.21 5.11 -11.09
N ASN A 246 1.07 4.59 -11.54
CA ASN A 246 -0.19 4.63 -10.81
C ASN A 246 -0.43 3.26 -10.17
N VAL A 247 -0.28 3.18 -8.86
CA VAL A 247 -0.42 1.96 -8.08
C VAL A 247 -1.76 1.98 -7.36
N TYR A 248 -2.55 0.91 -7.48
CA TYR A 248 -3.82 0.71 -6.79
C TYR A 248 -3.73 -0.57 -5.98
N LEU A 249 -3.78 -0.46 -4.67
CA LEU A 249 -3.89 -1.60 -3.76
C LEU A 249 -5.35 -1.82 -3.42
N PHE A 250 -5.88 -2.96 -3.85
CA PHE A 250 -7.20 -3.46 -3.46
C PHE A 250 -7.02 -4.37 -2.25
N TYR A 251 -7.47 -3.92 -1.10
CA TYR A 251 -7.39 -4.64 0.16
C TYR A 251 -8.78 -4.82 0.76
N GLN A 252 -9.03 -5.94 1.42
CA GLN A 252 -10.30 -6.25 2.03
C GLN A 252 -10.17 -6.29 3.54
N ARG A 253 -11.14 -5.70 4.26
CA ARG A 253 -11.24 -5.81 5.71
C ARG A 253 -11.24 -7.27 6.14
N GLU A 254 -10.36 -7.61 7.05
CA GLU A 254 -10.16 -8.98 7.52
C GLU A 254 -10.66 -9.16 8.95
N PHE A 255 -11.22 -10.34 9.21
CA PHE A 255 -11.71 -10.71 10.52
C PHE A 255 -11.15 -12.06 10.93
N ARG A 256 -10.80 -12.20 12.21
CA ARG A 256 -10.39 -13.44 12.82
C ARG A 256 -11.47 -13.95 13.76
N PRO A 257 -11.92 -15.22 13.64
CA PRO A 257 -12.81 -15.83 14.62
C PRO A 257 -12.07 -16.02 15.95
N GLU A 258 -12.60 -15.48 17.02
CA GLU A 258 -12.07 -15.62 18.37
C GLU A 258 -13.13 -16.21 19.29
N ILE A 259 -12.67 -16.88 20.35
CA ILE A 259 -13.55 -17.34 21.42
C ILE A 259 -14.14 -16.10 22.09
N ASN A 260 -15.45 -16.10 22.27
CA ASN A 260 -16.13 -14.98 22.92
C ASN A 260 -15.53 -14.73 24.32
N PRO A 261 -15.22 -13.47 24.69
CA PRO A 261 -14.62 -13.14 25.99
C PRO A 261 -15.38 -13.67 27.19
N SER A 262 -16.74 -13.71 27.15
CA SER A 262 -17.55 -14.30 28.21
C SER A 262 -17.28 -15.80 28.36
N LEU A 263 -17.18 -16.55 27.25
CA LEU A 263 -16.85 -17.97 27.27
C LEU A 263 -15.43 -18.22 27.85
N LEU A 264 -14.46 -17.38 27.51
CA LEU A 264 -13.09 -17.46 28.06
C LEU A 264 -13.11 -17.25 29.59
N SER A 265 -13.88 -16.27 30.08
CA SER A 265 -14.03 -16.01 31.51
C SER A 265 -14.72 -17.19 32.23
N GLU A 266 -15.72 -17.81 31.62
CA GLU A 266 -16.40 -19.01 32.18
C GLU A 266 -15.45 -20.21 32.22
N ILE A 267 -14.66 -20.45 31.15
CA ILE A 267 -13.64 -21.51 31.17
C ILE A 267 -12.62 -21.25 32.29
N GLN A 268 -12.15 -20.03 32.45
CA GLN A 268 -11.20 -19.65 33.49
C GLN A 268 -11.79 -19.90 34.89
N MET A 269 -13.06 -19.60 35.13
CA MET A 269 -13.74 -19.84 36.40
C MET A 269 -13.97 -21.33 36.66
N ASN A 270 -14.41 -22.09 35.65
CA ASN A 270 -14.76 -23.50 35.80
C ASN A 270 -13.54 -24.42 35.95
N PHE A 271 -12.36 -24.01 35.51
CA PHE A 271 -11.12 -24.79 35.52
C PHE A 271 -9.99 -24.14 36.34
N GLN A 272 -10.32 -23.41 37.42
CA GLN A 272 -9.35 -22.74 38.29
C GLN A 272 -8.36 -23.70 38.95
N ASP A 273 -8.74 -24.95 39.16
CA ASP A 273 -7.94 -26.04 39.72
C ASP A 273 -7.06 -26.75 38.67
N ARG A 274 -7.08 -26.31 37.41
CA ARG A 274 -6.36 -26.92 36.28
C ARG A 274 -5.25 -26.00 35.74
N PRO A 275 -4.03 -26.04 36.31
CA PRO A 275 -2.93 -25.16 35.92
C PRO A 275 -2.57 -25.24 34.40
N ALA A 276 -2.72 -26.43 33.79
CA ALA A 276 -2.46 -26.64 32.38
C ALA A 276 -3.40 -25.81 31.50
N ILE A 277 -4.71 -25.81 31.80
CA ILE A 277 -5.72 -25.02 31.05
C ILE A 277 -5.47 -23.53 31.26
N LEU A 278 -5.18 -23.08 32.48
CA LEU A 278 -4.90 -21.67 32.77
C LEU A 278 -3.64 -21.18 32.05
N GLY A 279 -2.59 -22.01 31.95
CA GLY A 279 -1.39 -21.71 31.17
C GLY A 279 -1.67 -21.53 29.68
N GLN A 280 -2.47 -22.43 29.10
CA GLN A 280 -2.88 -22.35 27.71
C GLN A 280 -3.75 -21.11 27.40
N LEU A 281 -4.65 -20.74 28.34
CA LEU A 281 -5.44 -19.51 28.23
C LEU A 281 -4.54 -18.26 28.28
N SER A 282 -3.52 -18.24 29.13
CA SER A 282 -2.56 -17.14 29.22
C SER A 282 -1.81 -16.97 27.89
N GLU A 283 -1.31 -18.07 27.30
CA GLU A 283 -0.67 -18.06 25.99
C GLU A 283 -1.61 -17.51 24.89
N LEU A 284 -2.88 -17.94 24.91
CA LEU A 284 -3.88 -17.47 23.97
C LEU A 284 -4.15 -15.97 24.13
N PHE A 285 -4.21 -15.44 25.34
CA PHE A 285 -4.37 -14.00 25.58
C PHE A 285 -3.19 -13.19 25.08
N ASP A 286 -1.97 -13.72 25.17
CA ASP A 286 -0.78 -13.07 24.62
C ASP A 286 -0.81 -13.02 23.09
N LEU A 287 -1.28 -14.09 22.45
CA LEU A 287 -1.49 -14.10 20.99
C LEU A 287 -2.56 -13.13 20.55
N TYR A 288 -3.64 -12.96 21.30
CA TYR A 288 -4.70 -12.01 20.98
C TYR A 288 -4.24 -10.54 21.03
N LYS A 289 -3.20 -10.25 21.80
CA LYS A 289 -2.61 -8.91 21.95
C LYS A 289 -1.50 -8.62 20.94
N LYS A 290 -1.12 -9.60 20.12
CA LYS A 290 -0.01 -9.46 19.17
C LYS A 290 -0.45 -8.60 17.99
N ASP A 291 0.15 -7.41 17.86
CA ASP A 291 -0.02 -6.50 16.74
C ASP A 291 1.02 -6.77 15.66
N LEU A 292 0.69 -6.46 14.39
CA LEU A 292 1.66 -6.39 13.31
C LEU A 292 2.61 -5.21 13.54
N ARG A 293 3.92 -5.48 13.53
CA ARG A 293 4.95 -4.45 13.67
C ARG A 293 5.52 -4.12 12.29
N LEU A 294 4.94 -3.15 11.64
CA LEU A 294 5.46 -2.57 10.40
C LEU A 294 5.99 -1.16 10.69
N ASP A 295 7.11 -0.83 10.08
CA ASP A 295 7.67 0.52 10.13
C ASP A 295 7.05 1.34 8.98
N GLY A 296 5.95 2.01 9.26
CA GLY A 296 5.20 2.82 8.29
C GLY A 296 6.06 3.91 7.67
N ASP A 297 6.92 4.57 8.45
CA ASP A 297 7.79 5.65 7.96
C ASP A 297 8.72 5.18 6.85
N LYS A 298 9.31 3.98 6.97
CA LYS A 298 10.15 3.43 5.91
C LYS A 298 9.38 3.12 4.63
N ILE A 299 8.15 2.62 4.75
CA ILE A 299 7.28 2.37 3.59
C ILE A 299 6.93 3.70 2.94
N ASN A 300 6.48 4.69 3.71
CA ASN A 300 6.07 6.01 3.25
C ASN A 300 7.21 6.72 2.50
N GLN A 301 8.41 6.74 3.08
CA GLN A 301 9.59 7.33 2.46
C GLN A 301 10.01 6.62 1.16
N ALA A 302 9.99 5.28 1.14
CA ALA A 302 10.33 4.50 -0.06
C ALA A 302 9.32 4.75 -1.19
N PHE A 303 8.03 4.85 -0.87
CA PHE A 303 6.98 5.12 -1.83
C PHE A 303 7.06 6.55 -2.38
N ALA A 304 7.24 7.55 -1.52
CA ALA A 304 7.45 8.93 -1.91
C ALA A 304 8.69 9.09 -2.81
N ASP A 305 9.82 8.49 -2.42
CA ASP A 305 11.08 8.52 -3.18
C ASP A 305 10.96 7.90 -4.58
N SER A 306 10.09 6.92 -4.75
CA SER A 306 9.87 6.24 -6.05
C SER A 306 9.07 7.07 -7.05
N SER A 307 8.54 8.22 -6.64
CA SER A 307 7.66 9.08 -7.46
C SER A 307 6.50 8.30 -8.08
N LEU A 308 5.96 7.32 -7.34
CA LEU A 308 4.75 6.63 -7.71
C LEU A 308 3.54 7.32 -7.06
N LEU A 309 2.38 7.16 -7.65
CA LEU A 309 1.09 7.53 -7.08
C LEU A 309 0.46 6.26 -6.49
N PHE A 310 0.34 6.19 -5.19
CA PHE A 310 -0.24 5.04 -4.50
C PHE A 310 -1.66 5.35 -4.06
N ASN A 311 -2.63 4.58 -4.56
CA ASN A 311 -4.03 4.69 -4.21
C ASN A 311 -4.45 3.44 -3.43
N PHE A 312 -5.05 3.64 -2.28
CA PHE A 312 -5.49 2.57 -1.40
C PHE A 312 -7.01 2.41 -1.46
N ILE A 313 -7.47 1.30 -2.06
CA ILE A 313 -8.89 0.97 -2.21
C ILE A 313 -9.24 -0.13 -1.21
N PHE A 314 -9.89 0.25 -0.13
CA PHE A 314 -10.23 -0.62 0.97
C PHE A 314 -11.69 -1.07 0.91
N SER A 315 -11.90 -2.40 0.77
CA SER A 315 -13.23 -2.98 0.84
C SER A 315 -13.68 -3.10 2.30
N ASP A 316 -14.62 -2.24 2.69
CA ASP A 316 -15.20 -2.18 4.04
C ASP A 316 -16.24 -3.31 4.24
N LYS A 317 -15.76 -4.55 4.24
CA LYS A 317 -16.59 -5.73 4.41
C LYS A 317 -17.12 -5.83 5.85
N ILE A 318 -18.39 -6.16 5.98
CA ILE A 318 -19.02 -6.41 7.28
C ILE A 318 -18.68 -7.81 7.77
N ALA A 319 -18.38 -7.96 9.07
CA ALA A 319 -18.16 -9.25 9.70
C ALA A 319 -19.38 -10.16 9.59
N ALA A 320 -19.18 -11.40 9.17
CA ALA A 320 -20.22 -12.42 9.27
C ALA A 320 -20.49 -12.75 10.74
N ARG A 321 -21.75 -12.86 11.12
CA ARG A 321 -22.15 -13.17 12.48
C ARG A 321 -22.29 -14.67 12.67
N TYR A 322 -21.66 -15.22 13.71
CA TYR A 322 -21.75 -16.62 14.09
C TYR A 322 -22.10 -16.72 15.59
N ALA A 323 -23.05 -17.60 15.93
CA ALA A 323 -23.49 -17.78 17.33
C ALA A 323 -22.32 -18.23 18.23
N GLY A 324 -21.99 -17.42 19.25
CA GLY A 324 -20.93 -17.73 20.22
C GLY A 324 -19.51 -17.50 19.72
N ILE A 325 -19.31 -16.91 18.53
CA ILE A 325 -18.01 -16.56 17.99
C ILE A 325 -17.89 -15.02 17.94
N TYR A 326 -16.79 -14.50 18.44
CA TYR A 326 -16.41 -13.10 18.27
C TYR A 326 -15.57 -12.97 17.01
N MET A 327 -15.96 -12.08 16.09
CA MET A 327 -15.21 -11.80 14.86
C MET A 327 -14.40 -10.52 15.09
N ARG A 328 -13.13 -10.70 15.48
CA ARG A 328 -12.23 -9.57 15.73
C ARG A 328 -11.68 -9.02 14.41
N GLU A 329 -11.78 -7.72 14.21
CA GLU A 329 -11.10 -7.04 13.09
C GLU A 329 -9.58 -7.10 13.27
N GLN A 330 -8.89 -7.30 12.15
CA GLN A 330 -7.44 -7.51 12.11
C GLN A 330 -6.72 -6.59 11.14
N SER A 331 -7.44 -5.71 10.44
CA SER A 331 -6.90 -4.89 9.36
C SER A 331 -6.66 -3.42 9.71
N GLU A 332 -6.89 -3.02 10.97
CA GLU A 332 -6.75 -1.62 11.40
C GLU A 332 -5.32 -1.09 11.25
N ASP A 333 -4.32 -1.87 11.66
CA ASP A 333 -2.90 -1.55 11.56
C ASP A 333 -2.43 -1.43 10.10
N ILE A 334 -2.88 -2.34 9.25
CA ILE A 334 -2.60 -2.32 7.81
C ILE A 334 -3.30 -1.12 7.14
N PHE A 335 -4.54 -0.84 7.52
CA PHE A 335 -5.31 0.29 7.01
C PHE A 335 -4.59 1.61 7.27
N GLN A 336 -4.11 1.83 8.50
CA GLN A 336 -3.38 3.03 8.86
C GLN A 336 -2.12 3.20 8.02
N ILE A 337 -1.26 2.18 7.95
CA ILE A 337 0.03 2.24 7.25
C ILE A 337 -0.15 2.52 5.76
N PHE A 338 -1.08 1.85 5.08
CA PHE A 338 -1.30 2.10 3.66
C PHE A 338 -2.07 3.39 3.38
N SER A 339 -2.86 3.89 4.34
CA SER A 339 -3.45 5.23 4.25
C SER A 339 -2.37 6.30 4.30
N GLU A 340 -1.44 6.21 5.24
CA GLU A 340 -0.28 7.10 5.34
C GLU A 340 0.61 7.02 4.09
N ALA A 341 0.82 5.82 3.53
CA ALA A 341 1.57 5.64 2.28
C ALA A 341 0.87 6.29 1.07
N ALA A 342 -0.45 6.24 1.00
CA ALA A 342 -1.21 6.94 -0.03
C ALA A 342 -1.04 8.46 0.10
N GLU A 343 -1.18 8.99 1.30
CA GLU A 343 -0.94 10.41 1.58
C GLU A 343 0.49 10.84 1.25
N ALA A 344 1.49 10.03 1.61
CA ALA A 344 2.91 10.31 1.36
C ALA A 344 3.26 10.42 -0.13
N THR A 345 2.47 9.81 -1.00
CA THR A 345 2.64 9.87 -2.46
C THR A 345 1.71 10.86 -3.16
N GLY A 346 0.82 11.50 -2.42
CA GLY A 346 -0.24 12.35 -2.96
C GLY A 346 -1.37 11.56 -3.61
N GLY A 347 -1.50 10.27 -3.29
CA GLY A 347 -2.59 9.40 -3.71
C GLY A 347 -3.84 9.52 -2.83
N ILE A 348 -4.76 8.58 -2.99
CA ILE A 348 -6.08 8.64 -2.36
C ILE A 348 -6.32 7.38 -1.54
N VAL A 349 -7.05 7.55 -0.45
CA VAL A 349 -7.62 6.47 0.36
C VAL A 349 -9.12 6.45 0.15
N GLU A 350 -9.64 5.34 -0.33
CA GLU A 350 -11.07 5.11 -0.48
C GLU A 350 -11.48 3.87 0.30
N SER A 351 -12.36 4.05 1.28
CA SER A 351 -12.95 2.98 2.06
C SER A 351 -14.44 2.88 1.73
N SER A 352 -14.86 1.75 1.14
CA SER A 352 -16.24 1.56 0.69
C SER A 352 -16.60 0.08 0.67
N GLN A 353 -17.89 -0.22 0.84
CA GLN A 353 -18.44 -1.55 0.58
C GLN A 353 -18.53 -1.86 -0.92
N ASN A 354 -18.42 -0.85 -1.76
CA ASN A 354 -18.41 -0.99 -3.22
C ASN A 354 -17.04 -0.59 -3.77
N LEU A 355 -16.19 -1.59 -4.06
CA LEU A 355 -14.84 -1.40 -4.61
C LEU A 355 -14.84 -0.63 -5.93
N PHE A 356 -15.85 -0.81 -6.78
CA PHE A 356 -15.95 -0.09 -8.05
C PHE A 356 -16.08 1.43 -7.82
N MET A 357 -16.93 1.86 -6.90
CA MET A 357 -17.11 3.29 -6.62
C MET A 357 -15.84 3.94 -6.09
N GLY A 358 -15.14 3.27 -5.16
CA GLY A 358 -13.85 3.74 -4.67
C GLY A 358 -12.79 3.81 -5.78
N PHE A 359 -12.70 2.78 -6.61
CA PHE A 359 -11.77 2.76 -7.74
C PHE A 359 -12.09 3.85 -8.79
N LYS A 360 -13.37 4.01 -9.15
CA LYS A 360 -13.81 5.06 -10.08
C LYS A 360 -13.46 6.46 -9.58
N LYS A 361 -13.66 6.73 -8.30
CA LYS A 361 -13.29 8.01 -7.68
C LYS A 361 -11.76 8.20 -7.74
N ALA A 362 -11.00 7.20 -7.35
CA ALA A 362 -9.54 7.26 -7.35
C ALA A 362 -8.96 7.49 -8.76
N THR A 363 -9.49 6.82 -9.79
CA THR A 363 -9.05 7.03 -11.17
C THR A 363 -9.42 8.41 -11.69
N GLY A 364 -10.62 8.91 -11.38
CA GLY A 364 -11.08 10.25 -11.78
C GLY A 364 -10.21 11.38 -11.20
N ILE A 365 -9.90 11.31 -9.91
CA ILE A 365 -9.02 12.31 -9.25
C ILE A 365 -7.57 12.17 -9.75
N SER A 366 -7.11 10.96 -10.04
CA SER A 366 -5.73 10.71 -10.51
C SER A 366 -5.48 11.17 -11.94
N ALA A 367 -6.51 11.37 -12.75
CA ALA A 367 -6.41 11.73 -14.16
C ALA A 367 -5.88 13.16 -14.40
N GLN A 368 -6.03 14.06 -13.42
CA GLN A 368 -5.68 15.45 -13.54
C GLN A 368 -4.76 15.90 -12.40
N TYR A 369 -3.70 16.64 -12.74
CA TYR A 369 -2.77 17.17 -11.76
C TYR A 369 -1.92 18.29 -12.34
N TYR A 370 -1.35 19.12 -11.46
CA TYR A 370 -0.26 20.04 -11.78
C TYR A 370 1.07 19.32 -11.59
N LEU A 371 1.99 19.53 -12.51
CA LEU A 371 3.38 19.07 -12.38
C LEU A 371 4.26 20.29 -12.20
N LEU A 372 4.73 20.50 -10.97
CA LEU A 372 5.66 21.58 -10.63
C LEU A 372 7.08 21.09 -10.78
N TYR A 373 7.93 21.93 -11.37
CA TYR A 373 9.37 21.71 -11.46
C TYR A 373 10.10 22.77 -10.64
N TYR A 374 11.09 22.35 -9.88
CA TYR A 374 12.01 23.25 -9.18
C TYR A 374 13.40 22.66 -9.15
N SER A 375 14.42 23.54 -8.95
CA SER A 375 15.81 23.14 -8.72
C SER A 375 16.14 23.42 -7.26
N PRO A 376 16.42 22.40 -6.44
CA PRO A 376 16.68 22.59 -5.02
C PRO A 376 17.84 23.56 -4.76
N VAL A 377 17.60 24.52 -3.87
CA VAL A 377 18.65 25.38 -3.33
C VAL A 377 19.39 24.61 -2.24
N ASN A 378 20.73 24.55 -2.30
CA ASN A 378 21.58 23.83 -1.33
C ASN A 378 21.43 22.29 -1.34
N TYR A 379 21.21 21.71 -2.53
CA TYR A 379 21.18 20.24 -2.65
C TYR A 379 22.50 19.61 -2.22
N VAL A 380 22.45 18.70 -1.25
CA VAL A 380 23.58 17.88 -0.78
C VAL A 380 23.25 16.41 -1.01
N LYS A 381 24.13 15.71 -1.72
CA LYS A 381 23.99 14.29 -2.02
C LYS A 381 24.51 13.45 -0.84
N ASP A 382 23.75 13.40 0.26
CA ASP A 382 24.14 12.76 1.53
C ASP A 382 23.27 11.53 1.88
N GLY A 383 22.30 11.20 1.04
CA GLY A 383 21.38 10.09 1.28
C GLY A 383 20.24 10.42 2.25
N SER A 384 20.12 11.66 2.71
CA SER A 384 19.03 12.10 3.58
C SER A 384 17.70 12.18 2.82
N PHE A 385 16.58 12.09 3.55
CA PHE A 385 15.25 12.30 3.00
C PHE A 385 14.91 13.79 3.01
N ASN A 386 14.69 14.38 1.83
CA ASN A 386 14.25 15.75 1.65
C ASN A 386 12.72 15.80 1.61
N SER A 387 12.12 16.44 2.60
CA SER A 387 10.67 16.60 2.66
C SER A 387 10.19 17.70 1.72
N ILE A 388 9.05 17.48 1.06
CA ILE A 388 8.38 18.43 0.17
C ILE A 388 7.02 18.77 0.72
N ALA A 389 6.72 20.06 0.82
CA ALA A 389 5.38 20.58 1.13
C ALA A 389 4.97 21.61 0.08
N VAL A 390 3.74 21.51 -0.41
CA VAL A 390 3.16 22.47 -1.34
C VAL A 390 1.94 23.14 -0.68
N LYS A 391 1.83 24.45 -0.86
CA LYS A 391 0.70 25.25 -0.42
C LYS A 391 0.12 26.04 -1.59
N VAL A 392 -1.15 26.40 -1.50
CA VAL A 392 -1.82 27.31 -2.43
C VAL A 392 -2.36 28.50 -1.63
N LYS A 393 -2.31 29.69 -2.21
CA LYS A 393 -2.77 30.94 -1.56
C LYS A 393 -4.23 30.83 -1.10
N ASN A 394 -5.08 30.14 -1.85
CA ASN A 394 -6.48 29.92 -1.44
C ASN A 394 -6.54 28.77 -0.42
N GLN A 395 -6.75 29.12 0.84
CA GLN A 395 -6.78 28.18 1.97
C GLN A 395 -8.00 27.24 2.01
N ASN A 396 -9.01 27.45 1.15
CA ASN A 396 -10.18 26.58 1.06
C ASN A 396 -9.92 25.31 0.24
N TYR A 397 -8.81 25.26 -0.51
CA TYR A 397 -8.46 24.10 -1.31
C TYR A 397 -7.62 23.09 -0.51
N SER A 398 -7.93 21.82 -0.69
CA SER A 398 -7.07 20.73 -0.23
C SER A 398 -6.00 20.42 -1.28
N ILE A 399 -4.80 20.06 -0.80
CA ILE A 399 -3.66 19.79 -1.67
C ILE A 399 -3.12 18.41 -1.36
N THR A 400 -2.87 17.64 -2.40
CA THR A 400 -2.13 16.38 -2.30
C THR A 400 -0.89 16.44 -3.18
N ASN A 401 0.26 16.06 -2.61
CA ASN A 401 1.53 15.97 -3.31
C ASN A 401 2.42 14.90 -2.67
N ARG A 402 3.43 14.43 -3.38
CA ARG A 402 4.42 13.54 -2.75
C ARG A 402 5.20 14.26 -1.66
N GLN A 403 5.45 13.59 -0.54
CA GLN A 403 6.06 14.19 0.65
C GLN A 403 7.57 14.33 0.59
N GLY A 404 8.27 13.74 -0.39
CA GLY A 404 9.71 13.91 -0.48
C GLY A 404 10.44 12.91 -1.38
N TYR A 405 11.78 12.91 -1.24
CA TYR A 405 12.70 12.02 -1.95
C TYR A 405 14.04 11.90 -1.21
N PHE A 406 14.81 10.83 -1.46
CA PHE A 406 16.17 10.71 -0.94
C PHE A 406 17.19 11.41 -1.84
N ALA A 407 18.08 12.20 -1.24
CA ALA A 407 19.20 12.89 -1.91
C ALA A 407 20.29 11.88 -2.32
N ARG A 408 20.41 11.56 -3.61
CA ARG A 408 21.34 10.52 -4.14
C ARG A 408 22.11 10.98 -5.36
#